data_63847aed3410b0cc2040eac41b9ebe00
#
_entry.id   63847aed3410b0cc2040eac41b9ebe00
#
_cell.length_a   1.000
_cell.length_b   1.000
_cell.length_c   1.000
_cell.angle_alpha   90.00
_cell.angle_beta   90.00
_cell.angle_gamma   90.00
#
_symmetry.space_group_name_H-M   'P 1'
#
loop_
_entity.id
_entity.type
_entity.pdbx_description
1 polymer ?
#
loop_
_entity_poly.entity_id
_entity_poly.type
_entity_poly.pdbx_seq_one_letter_code
_entity_poly.pdbx_strand_id
1 'polypeptide(L)'
;FFMQRFQKNKLVYNLRSEQFNWDSTKARWKLVNAVERKLDSISERVIRSNELMVSYNFKPRDLRKDDYLKDQMPTPELDEFIKLERLRGSEMLNTLLVERYNRDAIPVSVLILTIIGAVLASRKIRGGSGLHLAIGVIISVLYILFSRFSLVFATKGSFTPFIAAWTPNVIFGLLAFYL
;
A
#
# COMPACT_ATOMS: atom_id res chain seq x y z
N PHE A 1 12.62 12.96 16.53
CA PHE A 1 11.59 12.04 17.04
C PHE A 1 10.67 12.75 18.01
N PHE A 2 9.38 12.44 17.93
CA PHE A 2 8.36 13.05 18.77
C PHE A 2 7.34 11.99 19.18
N MET A 3 7.04 11.87 20.47
CA MET A 3 6.07 10.93 21.02
C MET A 3 5.22 11.60 22.10
N GLN A 4 3.92 11.39 22.02
CA GLN A 4 2.96 11.85 23.02
C GLN A 4 2.15 10.68 23.57
N ARG A 5 1.83 10.72 24.85
CA ARG A 5 0.92 9.78 25.49
C ARG A 5 -0.24 10.55 26.13
N PHE A 6 -1.44 10.15 25.74
CA PHE A 6 -2.66 10.70 26.30
C PHE A 6 -3.32 9.68 27.25
N GLN A 7 -3.87 10.17 28.33
CA GLN A 7 -4.69 9.39 29.26
C GLN A 7 -5.97 10.19 29.56
N LYS A 8 -7.15 9.57 29.32
CA LYS A 8 -8.46 10.24 29.45
C LYS A 8 -8.51 11.61 28.75
N ASN A 9 -8.03 11.66 27.52
CA ASN A 9 -7.96 12.86 26.67
C ASN A 9 -7.06 14.01 27.20
N LYS A 10 -6.21 13.74 28.20
CA LYS A 10 -5.21 14.67 28.73
C LYS A 10 -3.82 14.20 28.36
N LEU A 11 -2.95 15.12 27.93
CA LEU A 11 -1.55 14.83 27.66
C LEU A 11 -0.84 14.59 29.00
N VAL A 12 -0.28 13.39 29.20
CA VAL A 12 0.45 13.01 30.43
C VAL A 12 1.95 12.87 30.23
N TYR A 13 2.39 12.64 28.98
CA TYR A 13 3.80 12.46 28.67
C TYR A 13 4.10 12.97 27.27
N ASN A 14 5.21 13.70 27.14
CA ASN A 14 5.75 14.18 25.87
C ASN A 14 7.25 13.91 25.84
N LEU A 15 7.73 13.29 24.79
CA LEU A 15 9.13 13.02 24.54
C LEU A 15 9.52 13.61 23.19
N ARG A 16 10.55 14.40 23.18
CA ARG A 16 11.14 14.98 21.97
C ARG A 16 12.64 14.71 21.96
N SER A 17 13.19 14.29 20.82
CA SER A 17 14.63 14.13 20.63
C SER A 17 15.04 14.63 19.24
N GLU A 18 16.28 15.12 19.13
CA GLU A 18 16.84 15.56 17.86
C GLU A 18 17.18 14.39 16.94
N GLN A 19 17.78 13.32 17.53
CA GLN A 19 18.14 12.14 16.79
C GLN A 19 17.53 10.89 17.43
N PHE A 20 17.23 9.93 16.58
CA PHE A 20 16.59 8.67 16.94
C PHE A 20 17.31 7.54 16.17
N ASN A 21 18.26 6.89 16.81
CA ASN A 21 19.13 5.90 16.20
C ASN A 21 18.93 4.52 16.82
N TRP A 22 19.05 3.47 16.01
CA TRP A 22 18.97 2.09 16.48
C TRP A 22 20.36 1.58 16.88
N ASP A 23 20.49 1.10 18.11
CA ASP A 23 21.66 0.38 18.58
C ASP A 23 21.45 -1.12 18.39
N SER A 24 22.10 -1.69 17.37
CA SER A 24 22.00 -3.12 17.04
C SER A 24 22.60 -4.01 18.12
N THR A 25 23.58 -3.52 18.88
CA THR A 25 24.31 -4.29 19.92
C THR A 25 23.41 -4.52 21.13
N LYS A 26 22.65 -3.49 21.52
CA LYS A 26 21.77 -3.52 22.69
C LYS A 26 20.30 -3.79 22.33
N ALA A 27 19.97 -3.88 21.03
CA ALA A 27 18.61 -4.00 20.51
C ALA A 27 17.65 -2.94 21.11
N ARG A 28 18.11 -1.69 21.22
CA ARG A 28 17.38 -0.55 21.81
C ARG A 28 17.53 0.69 20.96
N TRP A 29 16.59 1.61 21.16
CA TRP A 29 16.63 2.92 20.54
C TRP A 29 17.45 3.90 21.37
N LYS A 30 18.41 4.57 20.74
CA LYS A 30 19.22 5.63 21.32
C LYS A 30 18.66 6.97 20.86
N LEU A 31 18.17 7.77 21.79
CA LEU A 31 17.72 9.13 21.58
C LEU A 31 18.83 10.08 22.02
N VAL A 32 19.16 11.04 21.17
CA VAL A 32 20.17 12.07 21.46
C VAL A 32 19.44 13.39 21.70
N ASN A 33 19.88 14.12 22.70
CA ASN A 33 19.28 15.38 23.16
C ASN A 33 17.78 15.22 23.45
N ALA A 34 17.46 14.22 24.28
CA ALA A 34 16.07 13.92 24.63
C ALA A 34 15.55 14.86 25.71
N VAL A 35 14.34 15.39 25.49
CA VAL A 35 13.58 16.18 26.44
C VAL A 35 12.29 15.44 26.76
N GLU A 36 12.19 14.95 27.98
CA GLU A 36 11.00 14.31 28.52
C GLU A 36 10.19 15.30 29.34
N ARG A 37 8.90 15.43 29.05
CA ARG A 37 7.94 16.19 29.83
C ARG A 37 6.89 15.24 30.40
N LYS A 38 6.84 15.14 31.71
CA LYS A 38 5.78 14.44 32.43
C LYS A 38 4.83 15.47 32.99
N LEU A 39 3.58 15.41 32.56
CA LEU A 39 2.52 16.31 33.00
C LEU A 39 1.63 15.55 33.99
N ASP A 40 1.62 16.03 35.22
CA ASP A 40 0.63 15.63 36.22
C ASP A 40 -0.42 16.75 36.38
N SER A 41 -1.51 16.45 37.08
CA SER A 41 -2.64 17.38 37.17
C SER A 41 -2.28 18.80 37.71
N ILE A 42 -1.16 18.94 38.44
CA ILE A 42 -0.75 20.17 39.11
C ILE A 42 0.73 20.53 38.85
N SER A 43 1.52 19.61 38.33
CA SER A 43 2.95 19.83 38.14
C SER A 43 3.46 19.34 36.81
N GLU A 44 4.43 20.06 36.25
CA GLU A 44 5.18 19.66 35.06
C GLU A 44 6.63 19.37 35.46
N ARG A 45 7.11 18.17 35.11
CA ARG A 45 8.51 17.80 35.30
C ARG A 45 9.18 17.67 33.94
N VAL A 46 10.21 18.49 33.69
CA VAL A 46 11.02 18.43 32.47
C VAL A 46 12.38 17.82 32.82
N ILE A 47 12.73 16.73 32.13
CA ILE A 47 14.01 16.05 32.26
C ILE A 47 14.72 16.14 30.92
N ARG A 48 15.96 16.62 30.94
CA ARG A 48 16.82 16.68 29.74
C ARG A 48 17.94 15.64 29.87
N SER A 49 18.11 14.83 28.84
CA SER A 49 19.13 13.80 28.79
C SER A 49 19.89 13.90 27.48
N ASN A 50 21.23 13.95 27.54
CA ASN A 50 22.04 13.97 26.32
C ASN A 50 21.90 12.66 25.54
N GLU A 51 21.78 11.53 26.23
CA GLU A 51 21.52 10.21 25.67
C GLU A 51 20.49 9.49 26.51
N LEU A 52 19.45 8.97 25.86
CA LEU A 52 18.41 8.16 26.49
C LEU A 52 18.23 6.87 25.70
N MET A 53 18.42 5.73 26.36
CA MET A 53 18.15 4.41 25.78
C MET A 53 16.74 3.98 26.12
N VAL A 54 15.92 3.75 25.08
CA VAL A 54 14.52 3.35 25.25
C VAL A 54 14.24 2.06 24.47
N SER A 55 13.51 1.15 25.09
CA SER A 55 13.03 -0.05 24.44
C SER A 55 11.59 0.17 23.98
N TYR A 56 11.38 0.19 22.67
CA TYR A 56 10.06 0.21 22.07
C TYR A 56 9.75 -1.14 21.41
N ASN A 57 8.48 -1.46 21.28
CA ASN A 57 8.02 -2.71 20.65
C ASN A 57 8.00 -2.64 19.10
N PHE A 58 8.88 -1.80 18.51
CA PHE A 58 9.07 -1.71 17.07
C PHE A 58 10.56 -1.64 16.73
N LYS A 59 10.90 -2.23 15.59
CA LYS A 59 12.28 -2.32 15.06
C LYS A 59 12.46 -1.33 13.89
N PRO A 60 13.72 -1.04 13.46
CA PRO A 60 14.00 -0.14 12.33
C PRO A 60 13.27 -0.53 11.04
N ARG A 61 13.10 -1.82 10.77
CA ARG A 61 12.36 -2.27 9.60
C ARG A 61 10.86 -1.95 9.65
N ASP A 62 10.28 -1.80 10.84
CA ASP A 62 8.86 -1.44 11.01
C ASP A 62 8.62 0.05 10.75
N LEU A 63 9.68 0.87 10.71
CA LEU A 63 9.67 2.30 10.38
C LEU A 63 9.99 2.58 8.91
N ARG A 64 10.47 1.59 8.16
CA ARG A 64 10.66 1.73 6.72
C ARG A 64 9.29 1.84 6.06
N LYS A 65 8.93 3.06 5.66
CA LYS A 65 7.87 3.31 4.69
C LYS A 65 8.43 3.02 3.28
N ASP A 66 8.87 1.81 3.04
CA ASP A 66 9.24 1.41 1.69
C ASP A 66 7.95 1.04 0.96
N ASP A 67 7.48 1.95 0.11
CA ASP A 67 6.35 1.71 -0.81
C ASP A 67 6.58 0.47 -1.69
N TYR A 68 7.84 0.04 -1.82
CA TYR A 68 8.27 -1.16 -2.52
C TYR A 68 8.16 -2.45 -1.70
N LEU A 69 8.02 -2.39 -0.37
CA LEU A 69 7.88 -3.59 0.47
C LEU A 69 6.65 -4.42 0.10
N LYS A 70 5.54 -3.77 -0.23
CA LYS A 70 4.30 -4.43 -0.65
C LYS A 70 4.49 -5.29 -1.91
N ASP A 71 5.32 -4.82 -2.87
CA ASP A 71 5.54 -5.49 -4.15
C ASP A 71 6.43 -6.74 -3.99
N GLN A 72 7.26 -6.78 -2.94
CA GLN A 72 8.20 -7.86 -2.66
C GLN A 72 7.66 -8.91 -1.68
N MET A 73 6.60 -8.60 -0.94
CA MET A 73 6.02 -9.52 0.04
C MET A 73 5.26 -10.66 -0.67
N PRO A 74 5.46 -11.92 -0.25
CA PRO A 74 4.55 -13.01 -0.62
C PRO A 74 3.12 -12.71 -0.13
N THR A 75 2.12 -13.24 -0.82
CA THR A 75 0.70 -12.97 -0.52
C THR A 75 0.30 -13.25 0.94
N PRO A 76 0.74 -14.35 1.58
CA PRO A 76 0.42 -14.61 2.99
C PRO A 76 0.99 -13.53 3.94
N GLU A 77 2.22 -13.08 3.70
CA GLU A 77 2.86 -12.04 4.49
C GLU A 77 2.17 -10.68 4.30
N LEU A 78 1.76 -10.38 3.07
CA LEU A 78 0.98 -9.19 2.75
C LEU A 78 -0.38 -9.20 3.48
N ASP A 79 -1.07 -10.34 3.55
CA ASP A 79 -2.34 -10.47 4.25
C ASP A 79 -2.19 -10.24 5.76
N GLU A 80 -1.11 -10.72 6.39
CA GLU A 80 -0.78 -10.44 7.79
C GLU A 80 -0.45 -8.96 8.00
N PHE A 81 0.33 -8.38 7.10
CA PHE A 81 0.68 -6.97 7.15
C PHE A 81 -0.55 -6.07 7.03
N ILE A 82 -1.49 -6.40 6.13
CA ILE A 82 -2.79 -5.71 5.99
C ILE A 82 -3.58 -5.77 7.30
N LYS A 83 -3.61 -6.92 7.99
CA LYS A 83 -4.30 -7.05 9.29
C LYS A 83 -3.71 -6.11 10.34
N LEU A 84 -2.38 -6.04 10.42
CA LEU A 84 -1.69 -5.15 11.36
C LEU A 84 -1.93 -3.67 11.05
N GLU A 85 -1.82 -3.27 9.78
CA GLU A 85 -2.05 -1.89 9.35
C GLU A 85 -3.52 -1.45 9.52
N ARG A 86 -4.47 -2.38 9.38
CA ARG A 86 -5.89 -2.14 9.69
C ARG A 86 -6.10 -1.82 11.17
N LEU A 87 -5.41 -2.52 12.08
CA LEU A 87 -5.48 -2.24 13.52
C LEU A 87 -4.83 -0.91 13.89
N ARG A 88 -3.84 -0.47 13.12
CA ARG A 88 -3.14 0.82 13.30
C ARG A 88 -3.92 2.01 12.74
N GLY A 89 -4.97 1.78 11.94
CA GLY A 89 -5.69 2.85 11.24
C GLY A 89 -4.83 3.57 10.19
N SER A 90 -3.94 2.84 9.53
CA SER A 90 -2.97 3.40 8.58
C SER A 90 -3.64 3.92 7.31
N GLU A 91 -3.21 5.09 6.84
CA GLU A 91 -3.62 5.65 5.54
C GLU A 91 -3.17 4.79 4.35
N MET A 92 -2.14 3.95 4.53
CA MET A 92 -1.65 3.05 3.49
C MET A 92 -2.55 1.83 3.25
N LEU A 93 -3.56 1.60 4.09
CA LEU A 93 -4.41 0.41 4.02
C LEU A 93 -5.04 0.21 2.64
N ASN A 94 -5.57 1.27 2.03
CA ASN A 94 -6.17 1.18 0.70
C ASN A 94 -5.17 0.76 -0.38
N THR A 95 -3.94 1.27 -0.29
CA THR A 95 -2.87 0.91 -1.24
C THR A 95 -2.48 -0.56 -1.12
N LEU A 96 -2.40 -1.09 0.10
CA LEU A 96 -2.10 -2.49 0.36
C LEU A 96 -3.24 -3.41 -0.12
N LEU A 97 -4.50 -3.03 0.14
CA LEU A 97 -5.67 -3.76 -0.33
C LEU A 97 -5.77 -3.78 -1.85
N VAL A 98 -5.48 -2.64 -2.51
CA VAL A 98 -5.42 -2.56 -3.98
C VAL A 98 -4.37 -3.55 -4.51
N GLU A 99 -3.17 -3.56 -3.96
CA GLU A 99 -2.10 -4.48 -4.35
C GLU A 99 -2.55 -5.94 -4.19
N ARG A 100 -3.14 -6.26 -3.03
CA ARG A 100 -3.63 -7.62 -2.74
C ARG A 100 -4.65 -8.11 -3.75
N TYR A 101 -5.69 -7.30 -4.05
CA TYR A 101 -6.73 -7.66 -5.00
C TYR A 101 -6.23 -7.65 -6.45
N ASN A 102 -5.27 -6.78 -6.77
CA ASN A 102 -4.67 -6.73 -8.09
C ASN A 102 -3.91 -8.01 -8.44
N ARG A 103 -3.25 -8.65 -7.46
CA ARG A 103 -2.60 -9.95 -7.65
C ARG A 103 -3.56 -11.05 -8.10
N ASP A 104 -4.78 -11.04 -7.60
CA ASP A 104 -5.82 -11.99 -8.00
C ASP A 104 -6.45 -11.61 -9.36
N ALA A 105 -6.53 -10.33 -9.66
CA ALA A 105 -7.13 -9.82 -10.90
C ALA A 105 -6.23 -9.98 -12.14
N ILE A 106 -4.90 -9.89 -11.97
CA ILE A 106 -3.93 -9.98 -13.08
C ILE A 106 -4.03 -11.31 -13.87
N PRO A 107 -4.04 -12.49 -13.25
CA PRO A 107 -4.15 -13.73 -14.01
C PRO A 107 -5.45 -13.80 -14.84
N VAL A 108 -6.55 -13.28 -14.30
CA VAL A 108 -7.83 -13.23 -15.01
C VAL A 108 -7.76 -12.28 -16.19
N SER A 109 -7.08 -11.14 -16.06
CA SER A 109 -6.88 -10.20 -17.16
C SER A 109 -6.11 -10.81 -18.33
N VAL A 110 -5.09 -11.61 -18.02
CA VAL A 110 -4.31 -12.31 -19.06
C VAL A 110 -5.22 -13.26 -19.87
N LEU A 111 -6.10 -14.03 -19.19
CA LEU A 111 -7.05 -14.90 -19.86
C LEU A 111 -8.02 -14.12 -20.74
N ILE A 112 -8.59 -13.02 -20.24
CA ILE A 112 -9.54 -12.18 -20.99
C ILE A 112 -8.87 -11.60 -22.25
N LEU A 113 -7.69 -11.01 -22.11
CA LEU A 113 -6.97 -10.43 -23.24
C LEU A 113 -6.53 -11.48 -24.27
N THR A 114 -6.17 -12.69 -23.81
CA THR A 114 -5.84 -13.82 -24.68
C THR A 114 -7.06 -14.25 -25.49
N ILE A 115 -8.24 -14.35 -24.85
CA ILE A 115 -9.50 -14.69 -25.55
C ILE A 115 -9.83 -13.62 -26.60
N ILE A 116 -9.75 -12.33 -26.23
CA ILE A 116 -9.98 -11.22 -27.19
C ILE A 116 -9.02 -11.33 -28.38
N GLY A 117 -7.72 -11.55 -28.12
CA GLY A 117 -6.73 -11.70 -29.17
C GLY A 117 -7.02 -12.91 -30.09
N ALA A 118 -7.39 -14.04 -29.53
CA ALA A 118 -7.75 -15.25 -30.29
C ALA A 118 -8.99 -15.03 -31.15
N VAL A 119 -10.04 -14.41 -30.60
CA VAL A 119 -11.28 -14.10 -31.33
C VAL A 119 -11.01 -13.14 -32.47
N LEU A 120 -10.24 -12.06 -32.24
CA LEU A 120 -9.86 -11.12 -33.28
C LEU A 120 -9.06 -11.80 -34.40
N ALA A 121 -8.10 -12.65 -34.05
CA ALA A 121 -7.26 -13.34 -35.04
C ALA A 121 -8.06 -14.39 -35.85
N SER A 122 -9.15 -14.93 -35.31
CA SER A 122 -9.99 -15.91 -36.02
C SER A 122 -10.88 -15.32 -37.11
N ARG A 123 -11.14 -14.01 -37.08
CA ARG A 123 -12.02 -13.33 -38.05
C ARG A 123 -11.28 -13.04 -39.37
N LYS A 124 -11.89 -13.45 -40.49
CA LYS A 124 -11.41 -13.08 -41.83
C LYS A 124 -11.73 -11.63 -42.12
N ILE A 125 -10.71 -10.74 -42.15
CA ILE A 125 -10.89 -9.35 -42.60
C ILE A 125 -10.06 -9.11 -43.86
N ARG A 126 -10.61 -8.32 -44.80
CA ARG A 126 -9.99 -7.96 -46.08
C ARG A 126 -8.76 -7.01 -45.93
N GLY A 127 -8.24 -6.76 -44.75
CA GLY A 127 -7.14 -5.83 -44.47
C GLY A 127 -5.79 -6.47 -44.13
N GLY A 128 -5.66 -7.80 -44.25
CA GLY A 128 -4.43 -8.52 -43.88
C GLY A 128 -4.21 -8.66 -42.39
N SER A 129 -3.17 -9.42 -41.96
CA SER A 129 -2.85 -9.73 -40.57
C SER A 129 -2.48 -8.49 -39.72
N GLY A 130 -2.01 -7.41 -40.35
CA GLY A 130 -1.60 -6.20 -39.67
C GLY A 130 -2.75 -5.45 -38.95
N LEU A 131 -3.99 -5.51 -39.51
CA LEU A 131 -5.13 -4.84 -38.90
C LEU A 131 -5.57 -5.54 -37.61
N HIS A 132 -5.55 -6.86 -37.56
CA HIS A 132 -5.85 -7.62 -36.34
C HIS A 132 -4.85 -7.33 -35.22
N LEU A 133 -3.55 -7.28 -35.58
CA LEU A 133 -2.49 -6.92 -34.64
C LEU A 133 -2.72 -5.49 -34.07
N ALA A 134 -3.01 -4.53 -34.93
CA ALA A 134 -3.23 -3.14 -34.53
C ALA A 134 -4.43 -3.02 -33.56
N ILE A 135 -5.56 -3.66 -33.86
CA ILE A 135 -6.75 -3.66 -32.98
C ILE A 135 -6.42 -4.34 -31.64
N GLY A 136 -5.73 -5.48 -31.64
CA GLY A 136 -5.35 -6.17 -30.42
C GLY A 136 -4.44 -5.32 -29.53
N VAL A 137 -3.47 -4.62 -30.13
CA VAL A 137 -2.59 -3.68 -29.40
C VAL A 137 -3.39 -2.53 -28.80
N ILE A 138 -4.29 -1.91 -29.57
CA ILE A 138 -5.13 -0.81 -29.09
C ILE A 138 -5.97 -1.26 -27.89
N ILE A 139 -6.62 -2.42 -27.98
CA ILE A 139 -7.44 -2.95 -26.87
C ILE A 139 -6.59 -3.21 -25.63
N SER A 140 -5.38 -3.76 -25.80
CA SER A 140 -4.46 -4.01 -24.68
C SER A 140 -4.00 -2.71 -24.01
N VAL A 141 -3.69 -1.68 -24.81
CA VAL A 141 -3.31 -0.36 -24.28
C VAL A 141 -4.47 0.27 -23.53
N LEU A 142 -5.70 0.22 -24.09
CA LEU A 142 -6.89 0.72 -23.41
C LEU A 142 -7.15 -0.02 -22.11
N TYR A 143 -6.98 -1.35 -22.06
CA TYR A 143 -7.08 -2.13 -20.83
C TYR A 143 -6.08 -1.64 -19.77
N ILE A 144 -4.80 -1.49 -20.14
CA ILE A 144 -3.74 -1.03 -19.22
C ILE A 144 -4.08 0.35 -18.67
N LEU A 145 -4.43 1.31 -19.54
CA LEU A 145 -4.79 2.66 -19.11
C LEU A 145 -5.99 2.64 -18.16
N PHE A 146 -7.04 1.92 -18.52
CA PHE A 146 -8.25 1.84 -17.70
C PHE A 146 -7.95 1.18 -16.32
N SER A 147 -7.14 0.12 -16.30
CA SER A 147 -6.69 -0.53 -15.07
C SER A 147 -5.91 0.44 -14.19
N ARG A 148 -4.96 1.21 -14.75
CA ARG A 148 -4.18 2.20 -13.99
C ARG A 148 -5.05 3.30 -13.41
N PHE A 149 -5.99 3.84 -14.17
CA PHE A 149 -6.95 4.83 -13.66
C PHE A 149 -7.78 4.28 -12.51
N SER A 150 -8.34 3.08 -12.67
CA SER A 150 -9.16 2.43 -11.64
C SER A 150 -8.40 2.27 -10.32
N LEU A 151 -7.13 1.83 -10.37
CA LEU A 151 -6.27 1.67 -9.18
C LEU A 151 -5.94 3.01 -8.51
N VAL A 152 -5.71 4.09 -9.29
CA VAL A 152 -5.45 5.42 -8.75
C VAL A 152 -6.66 5.96 -7.99
N PHE A 153 -7.88 5.76 -8.50
CA PHE A 153 -9.09 6.17 -7.79
C PHE A 153 -9.29 5.41 -6.47
N ALA A 154 -8.92 4.14 -6.41
CA ALA A 154 -8.99 3.36 -5.17
C ALA A 154 -7.96 3.80 -4.12
N THR A 155 -6.74 4.13 -4.54
CA THR A 155 -5.68 4.57 -3.61
C THR A 155 -5.95 5.96 -3.04
N LYS A 156 -6.60 6.86 -3.81
CA LYS A 156 -6.92 8.23 -3.40
C LYS A 156 -8.28 8.40 -2.70
N GLY A 157 -9.03 7.32 -2.46
CA GLY A 157 -10.00 7.32 -1.39
C GLY A 157 -11.48 7.31 -1.74
N SER A 158 -11.92 7.20 -3.01
CA SER A 158 -13.36 7.21 -3.33
C SER A 158 -13.92 5.85 -3.76
N PHE A 159 -13.05 4.91 -4.13
CA PHE A 159 -13.45 3.59 -4.64
C PHE A 159 -13.01 2.48 -3.68
N THR A 160 -13.88 1.49 -3.50
CA THR A 160 -13.47 0.29 -2.74
C THR A 160 -12.36 -0.44 -3.51
N PRO A 161 -11.25 -0.82 -2.86
CA PRO A 161 -10.10 -1.46 -3.51
C PRO A 161 -10.46 -2.71 -4.33
N PHE A 162 -11.41 -3.51 -3.85
CA PHE A 162 -11.91 -4.68 -4.55
C PHE A 162 -12.56 -4.33 -5.90
N ILE A 163 -13.51 -3.38 -5.90
CA ILE A 163 -14.21 -2.96 -7.13
C ILE A 163 -13.19 -2.40 -8.13
N ALA A 164 -12.25 -1.58 -7.68
CA ALA A 164 -11.26 -0.99 -8.55
C ALA A 164 -10.36 -2.03 -9.25
N ALA A 165 -9.96 -3.09 -8.56
CA ALA A 165 -9.14 -4.14 -9.13
C ALA A 165 -9.91 -5.00 -10.15
N TRP A 166 -11.21 -5.22 -9.95
CA TRP A 166 -12.01 -6.11 -10.78
C TRP A 166 -12.78 -5.42 -11.91
N THR A 167 -13.05 -4.12 -11.83
CA THR A 167 -13.81 -3.36 -12.85
C THR A 167 -13.23 -3.50 -14.25
N PRO A 168 -11.91 -3.38 -14.50
CA PRO A 168 -11.35 -3.58 -15.83
C PRO A 168 -11.64 -4.98 -16.37
N ASN A 169 -11.51 -6.00 -15.53
CA ASN A 169 -11.76 -7.40 -15.93
C ASN A 169 -13.23 -7.64 -16.28
N VAL A 170 -14.16 -7.03 -15.57
CA VAL A 170 -15.59 -7.14 -15.87
C VAL A 170 -15.90 -6.49 -17.22
N ILE A 171 -15.44 -5.27 -17.44
CA ILE A 171 -15.72 -4.53 -18.70
C ILE A 171 -15.12 -5.25 -19.90
N PHE A 172 -13.84 -5.63 -19.84
CA PHE A 172 -13.17 -6.30 -20.94
C PHE A 172 -13.59 -7.76 -21.08
N GLY A 173 -14.04 -8.40 -19.99
CA GLY A 173 -14.66 -9.73 -20.02
C GLY A 173 -16.00 -9.72 -20.79
N LEU A 174 -16.84 -8.70 -20.57
CA LEU A 174 -18.07 -8.49 -21.34
C LEU A 174 -17.75 -8.21 -22.81
N LEU A 175 -16.69 -7.44 -23.09
CA LEU A 175 -16.23 -7.20 -24.46
C LEU A 175 -15.78 -8.52 -25.11
N ALA A 176 -15.01 -9.35 -24.40
CA ALA A 176 -14.58 -10.67 -24.89
C ALA A 176 -15.77 -11.61 -25.20
N PHE A 177 -16.82 -11.53 -24.39
CA PHE A 177 -18.05 -12.31 -24.61
C PHE A 177 -18.86 -11.81 -25.81
N TYR A 178 -18.88 -10.50 -26.05
CA TYR A 178 -19.59 -9.89 -27.19
C TYR A 178 -18.88 -10.12 -28.53
N LEU A 179 -17.55 -10.16 -28.54
CA LEU A 179 -16.73 -10.35 -29.75
C LEU A 179 -16.83 -11.79 -30.29
#